data_eca6a05750bc60a91530f59c2331f225
#
_entry.id   eca6a05750bc60a91530f59c2331f225
#
_cell.length_a   1.000
_cell.length_b   1.000
_cell.length_c   1.000
_cell.angle_alpha   90.00
_cell.angle_beta   90.00
_cell.angle_gamma   90.00
#
_symmetry.space_group_name_H-M   'P 1'
#
loop_
_entity.id
_entity.type
_entity.pdbx_description
1 polymer ?
#
loop_
_entity_poly.entity_id
_entity_poly.type
_entity_poly.pdbx_seq_one_letter_code
_entity_poly.pdbx_strand_id
1 'polypeptide(L)'
;HVYLRVLNPNLIQIKTNIYYTFLDARDLIEKKMTWIENTIIRLEEKNINDDEFLYLGERKKIEDFKIKNIDSFYKKEILKYLPDLVQEYSIKMNLIPTSISYRKNKRTWGSCNYKNGLNFNILLMKFPIELMEYVIIHELAHIQHKNHSKNFWDLVESYCPDYKKREKIFKSFL
;
A
#
# COMPACT_ATOMS: atom_id res chain seq x y z
N HIS A 1 -28.03 13.58 -9.86
CA HIS A 1 -26.77 12.91 -9.50
C HIS A 1 -25.60 13.61 -10.20
N VAL A 2 -24.53 13.89 -9.47
CA VAL A 2 -23.27 14.45 -9.98
C VAL A 2 -22.22 13.36 -9.95
N TYR A 3 -21.53 13.15 -11.09
CA TYR A 3 -20.45 12.16 -11.21
C TYR A 3 -19.17 12.87 -11.57
N LEU A 4 -18.13 12.70 -10.73
CA LEU A 4 -16.76 13.14 -10.98
C LEU A 4 -15.94 11.94 -11.46
N ARG A 5 -15.20 12.10 -12.56
CA ARG A 5 -14.32 11.07 -13.10
C ARG A 5 -13.02 11.71 -13.59
N VAL A 6 -11.88 11.16 -13.17
CA VAL A 6 -10.57 11.47 -13.75
C VAL A 6 -10.37 10.54 -14.93
N LEU A 7 -10.26 11.08 -16.14
CA LEU A 7 -10.08 10.31 -17.37
C LEU A 7 -8.59 10.06 -17.67
N ASN A 8 -7.77 11.07 -17.42
CA ASN A 8 -6.31 11.00 -17.49
C ASN A 8 -5.70 12.09 -16.61
N PRO A 9 -4.37 12.19 -16.42
CA PRO A 9 -3.74 13.18 -15.57
C PRO A 9 -4.12 14.65 -15.85
N ASN A 10 -4.50 14.95 -17.09
CA ASN A 10 -4.82 16.31 -17.53
C ASN A 10 -6.32 16.56 -17.76
N LEU A 11 -7.19 15.56 -17.51
CA LEU A 11 -8.61 15.67 -17.84
C LEU A 11 -9.51 15.07 -16.76
N ILE A 12 -10.30 15.96 -16.15
CA ILE A 12 -11.35 15.61 -15.19
C ILE A 12 -12.71 15.87 -15.85
N GLN A 13 -13.60 14.90 -15.80
CA GLN A 13 -14.96 15.01 -16.29
C GLN A 13 -15.95 15.08 -15.14
N ILE A 14 -16.84 16.09 -15.16
CA ILE A 14 -18.00 16.17 -14.26
C ILE A 14 -19.25 15.99 -15.13
N LYS A 15 -20.03 14.95 -14.85
CA LYS A 15 -21.36 14.73 -15.42
C LYS A 15 -22.42 15.22 -14.43
N THR A 16 -23.29 16.13 -14.87
CA THR A 16 -24.27 16.79 -14.00
C THR A 16 -25.54 17.16 -14.75
N ASN A 17 -26.52 17.76 -14.06
CA ASN A 17 -27.71 18.35 -14.65
C ASN A 17 -27.47 19.82 -15.00
N ILE A 18 -28.47 20.45 -15.67
CA ILE A 18 -28.40 21.83 -16.18
C ILE A 18 -28.36 22.91 -15.08
N TYR A 19 -28.67 22.57 -13.84
CA TYR A 19 -28.67 23.51 -12.70
C TYR A 19 -27.32 23.58 -11.98
N TYR A 20 -26.35 22.74 -12.35
CA TYR A 20 -25.04 22.67 -11.72
C TYR A 20 -24.12 23.71 -12.35
N THR A 21 -23.71 24.68 -11.56
CA THR A 21 -22.92 25.81 -12.04
C THR A 21 -21.40 25.49 -12.09
N PHE A 22 -20.64 26.37 -12.72
CA PHE A 22 -19.17 26.30 -12.69
C PHE A 22 -18.61 26.45 -11.26
N LEU A 23 -19.25 27.24 -10.41
CA LEU A 23 -18.85 27.39 -9.00
C LEU A 23 -19.05 26.09 -8.23
N ASP A 24 -20.18 25.40 -8.43
CA ASP A 24 -20.42 24.08 -7.82
C ASP A 24 -19.38 23.05 -8.27
N ALA A 25 -18.97 23.10 -9.54
CA ALA A 25 -17.94 22.21 -10.08
C ALA A 25 -16.58 22.47 -9.44
N ARG A 26 -16.21 23.74 -9.25
CA ARG A 26 -14.98 24.14 -8.58
C ARG A 26 -14.97 23.65 -7.11
N ASP A 27 -16.03 23.90 -6.38
CA ASP A 27 -16.17 23.49 -4.98
C ASP A 27 -16.12 21.95 -4.84
N LEU A 28 -16.70 21.22 -5.79
CA LEU A 28 -16.59 19.75 -5.83
C LEU A 28 -15.14 19.30 -6.06
N ILE A 29 -14.42 19.92 -6.98
CA ILE A 29 -13.02 19.63 -7.26
C ILE A 29 -12.18 19.88 -6.00
N GLU A 30 -12.34 21.05 -5.34
CA GLU A 30 -11.60 21.39 -4.11
C GLU A 30 -11.87 20.37 -3.00
N LYS A 31 -13.13 20.00 -2.76
CA LYS A 31 -13.52 18.98 -1.77
C LYS A 31 -12.96 17.59 -2.09
N LYS A 32 -12.67 17.30 -3.36
CA LYS A 32 -12.19 15.99 -3.83
C LYS A 32 -10.71 16.02 -4.26
N MET A 33 -9.99 17.11 -4.01
CA MET A 33 -8.62 17.30 -4.50
C MET A 33 -7.70 16.12 -4.18
N THR A 34 -7.64 15.70 -2.91
CA THR A 34 -6.81 14.56 -2.49
C THR A 34 -7.20 13.26 -3.21
N TRP A 35 -8.49 13.02 -3.44
CA TRP A 35 -8.96 11.85 -4.20
C TRP A 35 -8.57 11.95 -5.69
N ILE A 36 -8.63 13.16 -6.26
CA ILE A 36 -8.24 13.43 -7.65
C ILE A 36 -6.74 13.17 -7.81
N GLU A 37 -5.90 13.75 -6.95
CA GLU A 37 -4.45 13.57 -6.95
C GLU A 37 -4.06 12.09 -6.85
N ASN A 38 -4.64 11.37 -5.90
CA ASN A 38 -4.42 9.93 -5.74
C ASN A 38 -4.89 9.13 -6.97
N THR A 39 -5.96 9.58 -7.63
CA THR A 39 -6.46 8.93 -8.86
C THR A 39 -5.53 9.21 -10.04
N ILE A 40 -5.00 10.42 -10.15
CA ILE A 40 -4.00 10.79 -11.18
C ILE A 40 -2.73 9.94 -11.00
N ILE A 41 -2.20 9.85 -9.80
CA ILE A 41 -1.03 9.01 -9.48
C ILE A 41 -1.28 7.55 -9.91
N ARG A 42 -2.47 7.00 -9.61
CA ARG A 42 -2.85 5.65 -10.06
C ARG A 42 -2.94 5.50 -11.58
N LEU A 43 -3.41 6.54 -12.27
CA LEU A 43 -3.50 6.53 -13.74
C LEU A 43 -2.12 6.66 -14.37
N GLU A 44 -1.23 7.46 -13.79
CA GLU A 44 0.17 7.57 -14.21
C GLU A 44 0.92 6.26 -13.97
N GLU A 45 0.67 5.58 -12.86
CA GLU A 45 1.18 4.24 -12.61
C GLU A 45 0.64 3.20 -13.60
N LYS A 46 -0.58 3.38 -14.09
CA LYS A 46 -1.21 2.49 -15.07
C LYS A 46 -0.77 2.78 -16.52
N ASN A 47 -0.32 4.01 -16.79
CA ASN A 47 0.35 4.43 -18.02
C ASN A 47 1.87 4.18 -17.99
N ILE A 48 2.37 3.47 -16.98
CA ILE A 48 3.69 2.84 -17.05
C ILE A 48 3.64 1.99 -18.32
N ASN A 49 4.56 2.23 -19.26
CA ASN A 49 4.74 1.39 -20.43
C ASN A 49 4.56 -0.05 -20.01
N ASP A 50 3.80 -0.84 -20.77
CA ASP A 50 3.56 -2.27 -20.45
C ASP A 50 4.86 -3.07 -20.20
N ASP A 51 6.01 -2.44 -20.49
CA ASP A 51 7.37 -2.96 -20.36
C ASP A 51 8.06 -2.67 -19.00
N GLU A 52 7.46 -1.87 -18.10
CA GLU A 52 8.06 -1.50 -16.82
C GLU A 52 7.21 -1.95 -15.61
N PHE A 53 7.87 -2.17 -14.48
CA PHE A 53 7.21 -2.50 -13.20
C PHE A 53 7.97 -1.90 -12.03
N LEU A 54 7.28 -1.73 -10.89
CA LEU A 54 7.89 -1.30 -9.62
C LEU A 54 8.49 -2.50 -8.90
N TYR A 55 9.75 -2.35 -8.45
CA TYR A 55 10.43 -3.35 -7.66
C TYR A 55 11.38 -2.67 -6.65
N LEU A 56 11.15 -2.93 -5.37
CA LEU A 56 11.91 -2.34 -4.24
C LEU A 56 11.97 -0.79 -4.29
N GLY A 57 10.87 -0.15 -4.71
CA GLY A 57 10.76 1.30 -4.81
C GLY A 57 11.26 1.89 -6.13
N GLU A 58 11.83 1.11 -7.00
CA GLU A 58 12.39 1.55 -8.28
C GLU A 58 11.58 1.02 -9.47
N ARG A 59 11.57 1.77 -10.58
CA ARG A 59 11.05 1.28 -11.88
C ARG A 59 12.10 0.42 -12.56
N LYS A 60 11.70 -0.77 -12.99
CA LYS A 60 12.55 -1.75 -13.68
C LYS A 60 11.85 -2.21 -14.96
N LYS A 61 12.63 -2.55 -15.98
CA LYS A 61 12.10 -3.12 -17.22
C LYS A 61 11.82 -4.62 -17.04
N ILE A 62 10.68 -5.07 -17.57
CA ILE A 62 10.25 -6.47 -17.51
C ILE A 62 11.25 -7.40 -18.22
N GLU A 63 11.81 -6.95 -19.34
CA GLU A 63 12.79 -7.70 -20.14
C GLU A 63 14.05 -8.05 -19.36
N ASP A 64 14.58 -7.14 -18.51
CA ASP A 64 15.79 -7.34 -17.72
C ASP A 64 15.64 -8.50 -16.72
N PHE A 65 14.40 -8.76 -16.28
CA PHE A 65 14.08 -9.82 -15.31
C PHE A 65 13.45 -11.05 -15.95
N LYS A 66 13.24 -11.06 -17.29
CA LYS A 66 12.59 -12.15 -18.04
C LYS A 66 11.25 -12.56 -17.42
N ILE A 67 10.43 -11.59 -17.00
CA ILE A 67 9.18 -11.80 -16.28
C ILE A 67 8.10 -12.19 -17.27
N LYS A 68 7.52 -13.39 -17.10
CA LYS A 68 6.32 -13.83 -17.83
C LYS A 68 5.02 -13.47 -17.11
N ASN A 69 5.06 -13.42 -15.78
CA ASN A 69 3.92 -13.09 -14.93
C ASN A 69 4.42 -12.35 -13.69
N ILE A 70 4.00 -11.10 -13.54
CA ILE A 70 4.45 -10.19 -12.49
C ILE A 70 4.07 -10.66 -11.07
N ASP A 71 2.88 -11.25 -10.92
CA ASP A 71 2.43 -11.74 -9.61
C ASP A 71 3.27 -12.94 -9.15
N SER A 72 3.62 -13.83 -10.08
CA SER A 72 4.51 -14.95 -9.81
C SER A 72 5.92 -14.49 -9.47
N PHE A 73 6.40 -13.42 -10.11
CA PHE A 73 7.67 -12.79 -9.80
C PHE A 73 7.65 -12.23 -8.37
N TYR A 74 6.66 -11.38 -8.02
CA TYR A 74 6.55 -10.84 -6.67
C TYR A 74 6.39 -11.92 -5.61
N LYS A 75 5.64 -13.00 -5.89
CA LYS A 75 5.50 -14.13 -4.98
C LYS A 75 6.82 -14.87 -4.73
N LYS A 76 7.70 -14.95 -5.73
CA LYS A 76 9.03 -15.53 -5.58
C LYS A 76 9.97 -14.58 -4.82
N GLU A 77 9.93 -13.30 -5.17
CA GLU A 77 10.84 -12.31 -4.59
C GLU A 77 10.53 -12.05 -3.11
N ILE A 78 9.25 -11.96 -2.71
CA ILE A 78 8.89 -11.71 -1.31
C ILE A 78 9.45 -12.77 -0.36
N LEU A 79 9.59 -14.01 -0.84
CA LEU A 79 10.15 -15.11 -0.05
C LEU A 79 11.67 -14.97 0.20
N LYS A 80 12.36 -14.08 -0.52
CA LYS A 80 13.79 -13.81 -0.31
C LYS A 80 14.05 -12.75 0.74
N TYR A 81 13.10 -11.82 0.92
CA TYR A 81 13.30 -10.63 1.76
C TYR A 81 12.46 -10.67 3.04
N LEU A 82 11.17 -10.98 2.93
CA LEU A 82 10.26 -10.83 4.04
C LEU A 82 10.48 -11.81 5.20
N PRO A 83 10.83 -13.09 4.99
CA PRO A 83 11.06 -14.02 6.08
C PRO A 83 12.12 -13.52 7.06
N ASP A 84 13.27 -13.07 6.55
CA ASP A 84 14.38 -12.58 7.37
C ASP A 84 14.02 -11.31 8.12
N LEU A 85 13.33 -10.36 7.46
CA LEU A 85 12.83 -9.15 8.09
C LEU A 85 11.78 -9.45 9.17
N VAL A 86 10.84 -10.37 8.92
CA VAL A 86 9.85 -10.77 9.92
C VAL A 86 10.54 -11.44 11.12
N GLN A 87 11.52 -12.28 10.89
CA GLN A 87 12.31 -12.92 11.96
C GLN A 87 13.04 -11.86 12.79
N GLU A 88 13.72 -10.93 12.15
CA GLU A 88 14.45 -9.85 12.81
C GLU A 88 13.54 -9.03 13.73
N TYR A 89 12.42 -8.53 13.20
CA TYR A 89 11.49 -7.73 13.99
C TYR A 89 10.72 -8.55 15.03
N SER A 90 10.44 -9.82 14.76
CA SER A 90 9.85 -10.73 15.77
C SER A 90 10.74 -10.87 17.00
N ILE A 91 12.05 -10.99 16.79
CA ILE A 91 13.04 -11.06 17.89
C ILE A 91 13.13 -9.69 18.59
N LYS A 92 13.30 -8.60 17.85
CA LYS A 92 13.41 -7.23 18.40
C LYS A 92 12.18 -6.86 19.26
N MET A 93 10.99 -7.21 18.80
CA MET A 93 9.72 -6.90 19.47
C MET A 93 9.33 -7.96 20.52
N ASN A 94 10.02 -9.10 20.57
CA ASN A 94 9.64 -10.29 21.33
C ASN A 94 8.20 -10.75 21.05
N LEU A 95 7.80 -10.71 19.77
CA LEU A 95 6.46 -11.08 19.27
C LEU A 95 6.59 -12.11 18.15
N ILE A 96 6.29 -13.36 18.45
CA ILE A 96 6.51 -14.48 17.53
C ILE A 96 5.18 -14.86 16.86
N PRO A 97 5.06 -14.75 15.53
CA PRO A 97 3.87 -15.20 14.81
C PRO A 97 3.77 -16.72 14.77
N THR A 98 2.54 -17.25 14.82
CA THR A 98 2.28 -18.70 14.73
C THR A 98 2.42 -19.25 13.33
N SER A 99 2.26 -18.41 12.32
CA SER A 99 2.44 -18.73 10.90
C SER A 99 2.62 -17.47 10.07
N ILE A 100 3.23 -17.61 8.91
CA ILE A 100 3.38 -16.53 7.93
C ILE A 100 2.89 -17.02 6.59
N SER A 101 2.10 -16.20 5.90
CA SER A 101 1.60 -16.48 4.55
C SER A 101 1.72 -15.26 3.64
N TYR A 102 1.77 -15.49 2.33
CA TYR A 102 1.96 -14.46 1.31
C TYR A 102 0.88 -14.60 0.26
N ARG A 103 0.05 -13.55 0.08
CA ARG A 103 -1.08 -13.58 -0.85
C ARG A 103 -1.20 -12.26 -1.58
N LYS A 104 -1.81 -12.25 -2.76
CA LYS A 104 -2.22 -11.02 -3.43
C LYS A 104 -3.55 -10.56 -2.86
N ASN A 105 -3.57 -9.44 -2.15
CA ASN A 105 -4.76 -8.81 -1.61
C ASN A 105 -5.07 -7.50 -2.35
N LYS A 106 -6.36 -7.14 -2.44
CA LYS A 106 -6.79 -5.90 -3.10
C LYS A 106 -6.86 -4.70 -2.15
N ARG A 107 -7.03 -4.92 -0.84
CA ARG A 107 -7.38 -3.85 0.13
C ARG A 107 -6.44 -3.75 1.31
N THR A 108 -5.52 -4.69 1.50
CA THR A 108 -4.64 -4.72 2.68
C THR A 108 -3.23 -5.08 2.28
N TRP A 109 -2.26 -4.50 2.95
CA TRP A 109 -0.84 -4.80 2.79
C TRP A 109 -0.38 -5.94 3.70
N GLY A 110 -1.02 -6.07 4.86
CA GLY A 110 -0.83 -7.14 5.81
C GLY A 110 -2.12 -7.45 6.57
N SER A 111 -2.09 -8.50 7.39
CA SER A 111 -3.11 -8.81 8.37
C SER A 111 -2.59 -9.79 9.41
N CYS A 112 -3.04 -9.63 10.66
CA CYS A 112 -2.80 -10.57 11.75
C CYS A 112 -4.14 -11.20 12.17
N ASN A 113 -4.25 -12.53 12.11
CA ASN A 113 -5.44 -13.24 12.57
C ASN A 113 -5.47 -13.39 14.11
N TYR A 114 -6.60 -13.87 14.65
CA TYR A 114 -6.77 -14.03 16.09
C TYR A 114 -5.83 -15.09 16.72
N LYS A 115 -5.28 -16.03 15.91
CA LYS A 115 -4.29 -17.02 16.31
C LYS A 115 -2.85 -16.53 16.13
N ASN A 116 -2.63 -15.24 15.89
CA ASN A 116 -1.33 -14.63 15.67
C ASN A 116 -0.61 -15.09 14.37
N GLY A 117 -1.36 -15.64 13.42
CA GLY A 117 -0.84 -15.90 12.06
C GLY A 117 -0.84 -14.62 11.24
N LEU A 118 0.29 -14.32 10.59
CA LEU A 118 0.45 -13.16 9.74
C LEU A 118 0.25 -13.50 8.26
N ASN A 119 -0.34 -12.56 7.54
CA ASN A 119 -0.38 -12.64 6.08
C ASN A 119 0.11 -11.33 5.49
N PHE A 120 1.01 -11.41 4.49
CA PHE A 120 1.57 -10.26 3.80
C PHE A 120 1.18 -10.26 2.33
N ASN A 121 0.94 -9.06 1.78
CA ASN A 121 0.63 -8.89 0.38
C ASN A 121 1.90 -8.97 -0.47
N ILE A 122 1.90 -9.82 -1.48
CA ILE A 122 3.05 -9.95 -2.41
C ILE A 122 3.38 -8.64 -3.13
N LEU A 123 2.41 -7.73 -3.27
CA LEU A 123 2.60 -6.42 -3.86
C LEU A 123 3.46 -5.47 -3.00
N LEU A 124 3.80 -5.85 -1.76
CA LEU A 124 4.80 -5.15 -0.95
C LEU A 124 6.15 -5.04 -1.67
N MET A 125 6.46 -6.01 -2.55
CA MET A 125 7.68 -5.98 -3.37
C MET A 125 7.77 -4.78 -4.32
N LYS A 126 6.71 -4.02 -4.51
CA LYS A 126 6.74 -2.74 -5.24
C LYS A 126 7.44 -1.62 -4.48
N PHE A 127 7.49 -1.71 -3.16
CA PHE A 127 7.92 -0.63 -2.27
C PHE A 127 9.33 -0.84 -1.75
N PRO A 128 10.01 0.23 -1.33
CA PRO A 128 11.28 0.13 -0.65
C PRO A 128 11.15 -0.64 0.67
N ILE A 129 12.27 -1.21 1.12
CA ILE A 129 12.34 -2.11 2.29
C ILE A 129 11.79 -1.43 3.54
N GLU A 130 12.05 -0.14 3.73
CA GLU A 130 11.61 0.64 4.88
C GLU A 130 10.08 0.67 5.02
N LEU A 131 9.36 0.65 3.90
CA LEU A 131 7.90 0.56 3.92
C LEU A 131 7.42 -0.86 4.26
N MET A 132 8.14 -1.90 3.80
CA MET A 132 7.83 -3.28 4.20
C MET A 132 8.04 -3.49 5.70
N GLU A 133 9.11 -2.93 6.26
CA GLU A 133 9.39 -2.97 7.72
C GLU A 133 8.23 -2.38 8.53
N TYR A 134 7.69 -1.24 8.10
CA TYR A 134 6.52 -0.65 8.75
C TYR A 134 5.33 -1.61 8.77
N VAL A 135 5.02 -2.29 7.66
CA VAL A 135 3.93 -3.26 7.62
C VAL A 135 4.22 -4.45 8.52
N ILE A 136 5.46 -4.93 8.56
CA ILE A 136 5.87 -6.03 9.45
C ILE A 136 5.67 -5.63 10.91
N ILE A 137 6.17 -4.48 11.33
CA ILE A 137 6.02 -3.96 12.70
C ILE A 137 4.55 -3.80 13.06
N HIS A 138 3.73 -3.27 12.14
CA HIS A 138 2.29 -3.10 12.30
C HIS A 138 1.59 -4.45 12.56
N GLU A 139 1.86 -5.45 11.73
CA GLU A 139 1.22 -6.77 11.85
C GLU A 139 1.74 -7.54 13.08
N LEU A 140 3.01 -7.40 13.44
CA LEU A 140 3.54 -7.96 14.67
C LEU A 140 2.91 -7.31 15.92
N ALA A 141 2.71 -5.98 15.91
CA ALA A 141 2.05 -5.28 17.02
C ALA A 141 0.62 -5.80 17.25
N HIS A 142 -0.06 -6.29 16.21
CA HIS A 142 -1.35 -6.95 16.34
C HIS A 142 -1.31 -8.30 17.07
N ILE A 143 -0.16 -8.91 17.26
CA ILE A 143 -0.02 -10.09 18.13
C ILE A 143 -0.37 -9.73 19.57
N GLN A 144 0.09 -8.57 20.04
CA GLN A 144 -0.14 -8.07 21.39
C GLN A 144 -1.42 -7.23 21.51
N HIS A 145 -1.72 -6.39 20.53
CA HIS A 145 -2.85 -5.46 20.53
C HIS A 145 -3.72 -5.66 19.30
N LYS A 146 -4.87 -6.35 19.43
CA LYS A 146 -5.76 -6.69 18.33
C LYS A 146 -6.50 -5.50 17.70
N ASN A 147 -6.52 -4.35 18.37
CA ASN A 147 -7.12 -3.11 17.91
C ASN A 147 -6.07 -1.98 17.82
N HIS A 148 -6.35 -0.94 17.05
CA HIS A 148 -5.49 0.23 16.92
C HIS A 148 -5.66 1.22 18.08
N SER A 149 -5.58 0.72 19.34
CA SER A 149 -5.61 1.54 20.55
C SER A 149 -4.35 2.39 20.69
N LYS A 150 -4.33 3.27 21.69
CA LYS A 150 -3.13 4.05 22.01
C LYS A 150 -1.91 3.14 22.25
N ASN A 151 -2.06 2.07 23.02
CA ASN A 151 -0.98 1.12 23.32
C ASN A 151 -0.44 0.44 22.05
N PHE A 152 -1.31 0.16 21.06
CA PHE A 152 -0.88 -0.35 19.77
C PHE A 152 0.05 0.64 19.05
N TRP A 153 -0.37 1.90 18.96
CA TRP A 153 0.43 2.92 18.28
C TRP A 153 1.70 3.28 19.04
N ASP A 154 1.67 3.30 20.37
CA ASP A 154 2.86 3.49 21.20
C ASP A 154 3.89 2.37 20.94
N LEU A 155 3.43 1.12 20.80
CA LEU A 155 4.28 -0.01 20.44
C LEU A 155 4.85 0.13 19.01
N VAL A 156 4.01 0.47 18.02
CA VAL A 156 4.48 0.69 16.65
C VAL A 156 5.52 1.83 16.59
N GLU A 157 5.25 2.94 17.29
CA GLU A 157 6.15 4.12 17.31
C GLU A 157 7.52 3.80 17.92
N SER A 158 7.56 2.91 18.92
CA SER A 158 8.82 2.51 19.57
C SER A 158 9.79 1.77 18.62
N TYR A 159 9.28 1.10 17.58
CA TYR A 159 10.09 0.38 16.60
C TYR A 159 10.11 1.05 15.22
N CYS A 160 9.18 1.96 14.97
CA CYS A 160 9.07 2.74 13.73
C CYS A 160 8.65 4.18 14.06
N PRO A 161 9.58 5.05 14.52
CA PRO A 161 9.25 6.42 14.95
C PRO A 161 8.60 7.28 13.88
N ASP A 162 8.87 7.00 12.61
CA ASP A 162 8.33 7.70 11.44
C ASP A 162 7.08 7.02 10.84
N TYR A 163 6.43 6.12 11.59
CA TYR A 163 5.30 5.31 11.09
C TYR A 163 4.18 6.14 10.45
N LYS A 164 3.88 7.33 10.99
CA LYS A 164 2.83 8.22 10.43
C LYS A 164 3.13 8.66 8.99
N LYS A 165 4.41 8.91 8.69
CA LYS A 165 4.87 9.23 7.34
C LYS A 165 4.70 8.01 6.43
N ARG A 166 5.13 6.83 6.88
CA ARG A 166 5.04 5.58 6.12
C ARG A 166 3.60 5.16 5.90
N GLU A 167 2.73 5.29 6.90
CA GLU A 167 1.30 5.03 6.80
C GLU A 167 0.62 5.92 5.75
N LYS A 168 0.97 7.22 5.72
CA LYS A 168 0.45 8.16 4.72
C LYS A 168 0.82 7.73 3.30
N ILE A 169 2.04 7.27 3.09
CA ILE A 169 2.49 6.75 1.79
C ILE A 169 1.62 5.55 1.38
N PHE A 170 1.42 4.55 2.27
CA PHE A 170 0.57 3.40 1.93
C PHE A 170 -0.88 3.76 1.67
N LYS A 171 -1.46 4.71 2.42
CA LYS A 171 -2.83 5.18 2.19
C LYS A 171 -3.02 5.83 0.83
N SER A 172 -1.98 6.40 0.23
CA SER A 172 -2.04 6.96 -1.11
C SER A 172 -2.12 5.88 -2.21
N PHE A 173 -1.80 4.62 -1.89
CA PHE A 173 -1.82 3.49 -2.82
C PHE A 173 -3.03 2.54 -2.64
N LEU A 174 -3.91 2.77 -1.66
CA LEU A 174 -5.15 2.02 -1.45
C LEU A 174 -6.36 2.76 -2.00
#